data_26a1a882c1e8422fc0f0cb3da3516b6b
#
_entry.id   26a1a882c1e8422fc0f0cb3da3516b6b
#
_cell.length_a   1.000
_cell.length_b   1.000
_cell.length_c   1.000
_cell.angle_alpha   90.00
_cell.angle_beta   90.00
_cell.angle_gamma   90.00
#
_symmetry.space_group_name_H-M   'P 1'
#
loop_
_entity.id
_entity.type
_entity.pdbx_description
1 polymer ?
#
loop_
_entity_poly.entity_id
_entity_poly.type
_entity_poly.pdbx_seq_one_letter_code
_entity_poly.pdbx_strand_id
1 'polypeptide(L)'
;MLLDSDRYEAVINYGKDAINKLNENELEEGFTAAEKGWEAFPESGAKWNQGYNYAKMFYGRALQYHDMAIAKLWLDRMTENNDTLHLFDFEIDHMKAKYEFEAGNHDIAFQIWDNLVKQKG
;
A
#
# COMPACT_ATOMS: atom_id res chain seq x y z
N MET A 1 -7.97 -8.47 -11.79
CA MET A 1 -7.74 -8.15 -13.21
C MET A 1 -6.35 -7.60 -13.41
N LEU A 2 -5.70 -7.99 -14.47
CA LEU A 2 -4.40 -7.46 -14.85
C LEU A 2 -4.56 -6.32 -15.87
N LEU A 3 -3.82 -5.24 -15.63
CA LEU A 3 -3.76 -4.11 -16.54
C LEU A 3 -2.74 -4.42 -17.64
N ASP A 4 -3.05 -4.09 -18.89
CA ASP A 4 -2.11 -4.29 -20.00
C ASP A 4 -0.91 -3.34 -19.87
N SER A 5 0.21 -3.71 -20.52
CA SER A 5 1.48 -3.00 -20.37
C SER A 5 1.41 -1.56 -20.86
N ASP A 6 0.66 -1.28 -21.92
CA ASP A 6 0.58 0.07 -22.47
C ASP A 6 -0.09 1.04 -21.49
N ARG A 7 -1.21 0.62 -20.90
CA ARG A 7 -1.92 1.43 -19.91
C ARG A 7 -1.19 1.49 -18.58
N TYR A 8 -0.42 0.44 -18.27
CA TYR A 8 0.33 0.38 -17.02
C TYR A 8 1.62 1.22 -17.09
N GLU A 9 2.09 1.59 -18.28
CA GLU A 9 3.34 2.34 -18.44
C GLU A 9 3.34 3.67 -17.69
N ALA A 10 2.24 4.41 -17.74
CA ALA A 10 2.12 5.68 -17.02
C ALA A 10 2.21 5.47 -15.51
N VAL A 11 1.57 4.43 -14.99
CA VAL A 11 1.63 4.07 -13.56
C VAL A 11 3.07 3.76 -13.16
N ILE A 12 3.78 2.95 -13.97
CA ILE A 12 5.17 2.59 -13.71
C ILE A 12 6.06 3.82 -13.67
N ASN A 13 5.89 4.73 -14.64
CA ASN A 13 6.73 5.92 -14.74
C ASN A 13 6.55 6.86 -13.56
N TYR A 14 5.33 7.09 -13.12
CA TYR A 14 5.07 7.87 -11.90
C TYR A 14 5.60 7.18 -10.65
N GLY A 15 5.45 5.85 -10.58
CA GLY A 15 5.98 5.07 -9.46
C GLY A 15 7.50 5.16 -9.34
N LYS A 16 8.21 5.06 -10.47
CA LYS A 16 9.68 5.21 -10.49
C LYS A 16 10.11 6.62 -10.08
N ASP A 17 9.42 7.64 -10.58
CA ASP A 17 9.71 9.02 -10.19
C ASP A 17 9.50 9.23 -8.70
N ALA A 18 8.42 8.68 -8.16
CA ALA A 18 8.13 8.74 -6.73
C ALA A 18 9.24 8.10 -5.90
N ILE A 19 9.68 6.89 -6.29
CA ILE A 19 10.72 6.17 -5.56
C ILE A 19 12.04 6.95 -5.59
N ASN A 20 12.41 7.50 -6.75
CA ASN A 20 13.63 8.30 -6.88
C ASN A 20 13.60 9.51 -5.95
N LYS A 21 12.46 10.21 -5.88
CA LYS A 21 12.30 11.36 -4.98
C LYS A 21 12.34 10.95 -3.52
N LEU A 22 11.71 9.84 -3.15
CA LEU A 22 11.77 9.34 -1.78
C LEU A 22 13.19 8.94 -1.38
N ASN A 23 13.96 8.34 -2.30
CA ASN A 23 15.35 7.98 -2.05
C ASN A 23 16.24 9.22 -1.84
N GLU A 24 15.84 10.37 -2.37
CA GLU A 24 16.52 11.65 -2.19
C GLU A 24 15.97 12.45 -1.00
N ASN A 25 15.10 11.84 -0.18
CA ASN A 25 14.41 12.47 0.96
C ASN A 25 13.47 13.61 0.56
N GLU A 26 13.04 13.66 -0.69
CA GLU A 26 12.02 14.60 -1.16
C GLU A 26 10.63 13.97 -0.93
N LEU A 27 10.22 13.94 0.36
CA LEU A 27 9.06 13.13 0.76
C LEU A 27 7.74 13.67 0.19
N GLU A 28 7.52 14.96 0.25
CA GLU A 28 6.29 15.55 -0.27
C GLU A 28 6.15 15.32 -1.77
N GLU A 29 7.19 15.62 -2.53
CA GLU A 29 7.22 15.44 -3.98
C GLU A 29 7.11 13.97 -4.35
N GLY A 30 7.75 13.09 -3.57
CA GLY A 30 7.71 11.65 -3.80
C GLY A 30 6.31 11.09 -3.64
N PHE A 31 5.63 11.42 -2.55
CA PHE A 31 4.26 10.94 -2.34
C PHE A 31 3.26 11.63 -3.26
N THR A 32 3.52 12.87 -3.70
CA THR A 32 2.71 13.53 -4.74
C THR A 32 2.81 12.77 -6.07
N ALA A 33 4.02 12.35 -6.46
CA ALA A 33 4.22 11.54 -7.66
C ALA A 33 3.55 10.17 -7.53
N ALA A 34 3.62 9.55 -6.35
CA ALA A 34 2.93 8.29 -6.08
C ALA A 34 1.41 8.42 -6.29
N GLU A 35 0.83 9.53 -5.85
CA GLU A 35 -0.59 9.82 -6.03
C GLU A 35 -0.95 9.94 -7.50
N LYS A 36 -0.11 10.61 -8.29
CA LYS A 36 -0.30 10.71 -9.73
C LYS A 36 -0.30 9.34 -10.41
N GLY A 37 0.59 8.45 -9.98
CA GLY A 37 0.63 7.09 -10.49
C GLY A 37 -0.63 6.30 -10.14
N TRP A 38 -1.13 6.45 -8.92
CA TRP A 38 -2.39 5.83 -8.52
C TRP A 38 -3.56 6.32 -9.38
N GLU A 39 -3.62 7.61 -9.64
CA GLU A 39 -4.66 8.21 -10.48
C GLU A 39 -4.53 7.82 -11.96
N ALA A 40 -3.35 7.36 -12.39
CA ALA A 40 -3.13 6.90 -13.76
C ALA A 40 -3.74 5.53 -14.04
N PHE A 41 -4.12 4.76 -13.00
CA PHE A 41 -4.87 3.52 -13.21
C PHE A 41 -6.22 3.85 -13.84
N PRO A 42 -6.64 3.12 -14.91
CA PRO A 42 -8.00 3.30 -15.46
C PRO A 42 -9.05 2.96 -14.41
N GLU A 43 -10.08 3.76 -14.29
CA GLU A 43 -11.18 3.65 -13.32
C GLU A 43 -10.67 3.81 -11.88
N SER A 44 -10.15 2.74 -11.27
CA SER A 44 -9.66 2.74 -9.89
C SER A 44 -8.56 1.70 -9.74
N GLY A 45 -7.49 2.06 -9.03
CA GLY A 45 -6.42 1.12 -8.72
C GLY A 45 -6.91 -0.11 -7.96
N ALA A 46 -8.03 0.00 -7.22
CA ALA A 46 -8.61 -1.11 -6.48
C ALA A 46 -9.06 -2.28 -7.37
N LYS A 47 -9.30 -2.04 -8.67
CA LYS A 47 -9.78 -3.06 -9.61
C LYS A 47 -8.66 -3.87 -10.26
N TRP A 48 -7.40 -3.47 -10.07
CA TRP A 48 -6.28 -4.08 -10.78
C TRP A 48 -5.34 -4.81 -9.82
N ASN A 49 -4.84 -5.97 -10.24
CA ASN A 49 -3.90 -6.74 -9.43
C ASN A 49 -2.65 -5.90 -9.09
N GLN A 50 -2.16 -5.14 -10.06
CA GLN A 50 -1.00 -4.26 -9.87
C GLN A 50 -1.25 -3.17 -8.84
N GLY A 51 -2.52 -2.78 -8.62
CA GLY A 51 -2.89 -1.76 -7.64
C GLY A 51 -2.53 -2.15 -6.22
N TYR A 52 -2.68 -3.42 -5.86
CA TYR A 52 -2.31 -3.89 -4.53
C TYR A 52 -0.81 -3.71 -4.27
N ASN A 53 0.03 -4.19 -5.19
CA ASN A 53 1.47 -4.09 -5.03
C ASN A 53 1.97 -2.64 -5.06
N TYR A 54 1.34 -1.80 -5.88
CA TYR A 54 1.65 -0.38 -5.92
C TYR A 54 1.36 0.27 -4.57
N ALA A 55 0.18 0.06 -4.01
CA ALA A 55 -0.21 0.61 -2.71
C ALA A 55 0.66 0.06 -1.59
N LYS A 56 0.98 -1.24 -1.62
CA LYS A 56 1.84 -1.88 -0.63
C LYS A 56 3.23 -1.25 -0.60
N MET A 57 3.80 -0.96 -1.76
CA MET A 57 5.12 -0.34 -1.85
C MET A 57 5.14 1.04 -1.16
N PHE A 58 4.16 1.88 -1.45
CA PHE A 58 4.11 3.22 -0.85
C PHE A 58 3.67 3.19 0.61
N TYR A 59 2.86 2.22 1.00
CA TYR A 59 2.58 1.97 2.40
C TYR A 59 3.87 1.68 3.17
N GLY A 60 4.70 0.76 2.66
CA GLY A 60 5.98 0.42 3.29
C GLY A 60 6.90 1.62 3.41
N ARG A 61 6.97 2.46 2.37
CA ARG A 61 7.80 3.66 2.42
C ARG A 61 7.27 4.68 3.42
N ALA A 62 5.95 4.87 3.52
CA ALA A 62 5.36 5.77 4.49
C ALA A 62 5.64 5.33 5.93
N LEU A 63 5.58 4.01 6.21
CA LEU A 63 5.96 3.47 7.52
C LEU A 63 7.44 3.72 7.82
N GLN A 64 8.30 3.56 6.82
CA GLN A 64 9.74 3.78 6.96
C GLN A 64 10.04 5.21 7.41
N TYR A 65 9.30 6.19 6.88
CA TYR A 65 9.46 7.59 7.26
C TYR A 65 8.56 8.00 8.42
N HIS A 66 7.82 7.05 8.98
CA HIS A 66 6.89 7.25 10.09
C HIS A 66 5.82 8.31 9.78
N ASP A 67 5.43 8.43 8.53
CA ASP A 67 4.31 9.28 8.13
C ASP A 67 3.02 8.46 8.22
N MET A 68 2.39 8.49 9.39
CA MET A 68 1.26 7.62 9.68
C MET A 68 -0.01 8.00 8.91
N ALA A 69 -0.18 9.28 8.57
CA ALA A 69 -1.31 9.71 7.77
C ALA A 69 -1.23 9.16 6.35
N ILE A 70 -0.06 9.24 5.72
CA ILE A 70 0.18 8.69 4.38
C ILE A 70 0.15 7.16 4.42
N ALA A 71 0.70 6.55 5.46
CA ALA A 71 0.63 5.10 5.63
C ALA A 71 -0.83 4.61 5.69
N LYS A 72 -1.68 5.32 6.44
CA LYS A 72 -3.10 4.97 6.54
C LYS A 72 -3.80 5.06 5.19
N LEU A 73 -3.50 6.11 4.42
CA LEU A 73 -4.07 6.28 3.08
C LEU A 73 -3.75 5.06 2.18
N TRP A 74 -2.49 4.64 2.15
CA TRP A 74 -2.08 3.52 1.30
C TRP A 74 -2.56 2.18 1.84
N LEU A 75 -2.64 2.02 3.16
CA LEU A 75 -3.25 0.83 3.76
C LEU A 75 -4.73 0.72 3.39
N ASP A 76 -5.46 1.82 3.42
CA ASP A 76 -6.88 1.83 3.03
C ASP A 76 -7.05 1.43 1.56
N ARG A 77 -6.12 1.87 0.68
CA ARG A 77 -6.12 1.49 -0.73
C ARG A 77 -5.81 0.00 -0.93
N MET A 78 -4.85 -0.55 -0.16
CA MET A 78 -4.59 -1.99 -0.15
C MET A 78 -5.83 -2.76 0.29
N THR A 79 -6.48 -2.30 1.34
CA THR A 79 -7.68 -2.94 1.89
C THR A 79 -8.82 -2.94 0.87
N GLU A 80 -9.06 -1.80 0.24
CA GLU A 80 -10.10 -1.68 -0.80
C GLU A 80 -9.82 -2.62 -1.98
N ASN A 81 -8.57 -2.67 -2.43
CA ASN A 81 -8.15 -3.59 -3.48
C ASN A 81 -8.41 -5.04 -3.09
N ASN A 82 -8.03 -5.43 -1.87
CA ASN A 82 -8.23 -6.78 -1.39
C ASN A 82 -9.71 -7.12 -1.20
N ASP A 83 -10.53 -6.17 -0.76
CA ASP A 83 -11.98 -6.36 -0.64
C ASP A 83 -12.63 -6.65 -2.00
N THR A 84 -12.05 -6.10 -3.07
CA THR A 84 -12.52 -6.32 -4.44
C THR A 84 -12.04 -7.64 -5.01
N LEU A 85 -10.75 -7.97 -4.83
CA LEU A 85 -10.09 -9.09 -5.53
C LEU A 85 -9.84 -10.31 -4.66
N HIS A 86 -9.77 -10.15 -3.33
CA HIS A 86 -9.54 -11.22 -2.34
C HIS A 86 -8.28 -12.07 -2.58
N LEU A 87 -7.22 -11.46 -3.12
CA LEU A 87 -5.99 -12.18 -3.44
C LEU A 87 -5.03 -12.28 -2.26
N PHE A 88 -5.16 -11.39 -1.26
CA PHE A 88 -4.16 -11.22 -0.22
C PHE A 88 -4.78 -11.09 1.18
N ASP A 89 -5.85 -11.86 1.46
CA ASP A 89 -6.61 -11.74 2.71
C ASP A 89 -5.75 -11.86 3.96
N PHE A 90 -4.79 -12.80 3.97
CA PHE A 90 -3.87 -12.97 5.11
C PHE A 90 -2.89 -11.82 5.25
N GLU A 91 -2.33 -11.40 4.14
CA GLU A 91 -1.32 -10.34 4.14
C GLU A 91 -1.91 -9.01 4.59
N ILE A 92 -3.15 -8.71 4.20
CA ILE A 92 -3.78 -7.44 4.57
C ILE A 92 -3.94 -7.31 6.09
N ASP A 93 -4.27 -8.40 6.79
CA ASP A 93 -4.37 -8.39 8.24
C ASP A 93 -3.00 -8.17 8.89
N HIS A 94 -1.95 -8.78 8.34
CA HIS A 94 -0.59 -8.53 8.79
C HIS A 94 -0.18 -7.07 8.58
N MET A 95 -0.56 -6.48 7.46
CA MET A 95 -0.27 -5.06 7.19
C MET A 95 -1.00 -4.13 8.16
N LYS A 96 -2.24 -4.46 8.53
CA LYS A 96 -3.00 -3.72 9.54
C LYS A 96 -2.32 -3.81 10.91
N ALA A 97 -1.81 -4.98 11.28
CA ALA A 97 -1.06 -5.15 12.52
C ALA A 97 0.21 -4.29 12.53
N LYS A 98 0.95 -4.27 11.43
CA LYS A 98 2.14 -3.42 11.32
C LYS A 98 1.81 -1.95 11.50
N TYR A 99 0.72 -1.49 10.90
CA TYR A 99 0.26 -0.11 11.07
C TYR A 99 -0.02 0.20 12.55
N GLU A 100 -0.79 -0.66 13.21
CA GLU A 100 -1.15 -0.45 14.60
C GLU A 100 0.08 -0.47 15.50
N PHE A 101 1.04 -1.36 15.22
CA PHE A 101 2.29 -1.42 15.96
C PHE A 101 3.08 -0.11 15.82
N GLU A 102 3.24 0.38 14.59
CA GLU A 102 3.98 1.62 14.32
C GLU A 102 3.26 2.85 14.89
N ALA A 103 1.93 2.81 14.98
CA ALA A 103 1.13 3.88 15.59
C ALA A 103 1.17 3.86 17.12
N GLY A 104 1.81 2.86 17.73
CA GLY A 104 1.90 2.73 19.18
C GLY A 104 0.79 1.89 19.80
N ASN A 105 -0.11 1.34 19.01
CA ASN A 105 -1.22 0.50 19.48
C ASN A 105 -0.80 -0.97 19.54
N HIS A 106 0.19 -1.27 20.40
CA HIS A 106 0.85 -2.58 20.43
C HIS A 106 -0.10 -3.70 20.80
N ASP A 107 -1.04 -3.45 21.71
CA ASP A 107 -2.02 -4.47 22.11
C ASP A 107 -2.91 -4.90 20.96
N ILE A 108 -3.36 -3.93 20.15
CA ILE A 108 -4.18 -4.21 18.97
C ILE A 108 -3.35 -4.99 17.94
N ALA A 109 -2.10 -4.58 17.72
CA ALA A 109 -1.21 -5.25 16.76
C ALA A 109 -0.98 -6.72 17.17
N PHE A 110 -0.68 -6.96 18.44
CA PHE A 110 -0.45 -8.31 18.93
C PHE A 110 -1.71 -9.18 18.87
N GLN A 111 -2.88 -8.59 19.12
CA GLN A 111 -4.14 -9.31 18.98
C GLN A 111 -4.37 -9.77 17.52
N ILE A 112 -4.10 -8.90 16.55
CA ILE A 112 -4.22 -9.25 15.13
C ILE A 112 -3.27 -10.39 14.79
N TRP A 113 -1.99 -10.27 15.19
CA TRP A 113 -0.99 -11.30 14.89
C TRP A 113 -1.34 -12.64 15.57
N ASP A 114 -1.81 -12.59 16.81
CA ASP A 114 -2.21 -13.80 17.52
C ASP A 114 -3.35 -14.52 16.81
N ASN A 115 -4.34 -13.76 16.33
CA ASN A 115 -5.45 -14.33 15.55
C ASN A 115 -4.97 -14.95 14.24
N LEU A 116 -3.99 -14.33 13.56
CA LEU A 116 -3.40 -14.88 12.33
C LEU A 116 -2.70 -16.22 12.60
N VAL A 117 -1.94 -16.30 13.68
CA VAL A 117 -1.26 -17.55 14.08
C VAL A 117 -2.29 -18.65 14.34
N LYS A 118 -3.38 -18.33 15.05
CA LYS A 118 -4.44 -19.31 15.35
C LYS A 118 -5.15 -19.80 14.10
N GLN A 119 -5.35 -18.92 13.10
CA GLN A 119 -5.97 -19.31 11.84
C GLN A 119 -5.09 -20.24 11.01
N LYS A 120 -3.77 -20.08 11.10
CA LYS A 120 -2.82 -20.95 10.42
C LYS A 120 -2.63 -22.30 11.12
N GLY A 121 -2.76 -22.29 12.41
CA GLY A 121 -2.62 -23.49 13.23
C GLY A 121 -3.79 -24.41 13.07
#